data_bdf365cd78cbc5d62984f3e7fb5b6da4
#
_entry.id   bdf365cd78cbc5d62984f3e7fb5b6da4
#
_cell.length_a   1.000
_cell.length_b   1.000
_cell.length_c   1.000
_cell.angle_alpha   90.00
_cell.angle_beta   90.00
_cell.angle_gamma   90.00
#
_symmetry.space_group_name_H-M   'P 1'
#
loop_
_entity.id
_entity.type
_entity.pdbx_description
1 polymer ?
#
loop_
_entity_poly.entity_id
_entity_poly.type
_entity_poly.pdbx_seq_one_letter_code
_entity_poly.pdbx_strand_id
1 'polypeptide(L)'
;MQKTWNAKPGEIERRWYVVDAEGKTLGRLATQIADTLRGKTKPQYTPHVDTGDFVVVVNAEKIAVTGNKLDDKLYYRHSGYPGGLRSRPLRDQLERRPTEVLRKAVKGMLPRNRLARQQLNKLKVYAGPNHPHTAQNPELLRGTEDA
;
A
#
# COMPACT_ATOMS: atom_id res chain seq x y z
N MET A 1 15.41 -26.42 26.61
CA MET A 1 15.47 -25.87 25.23
C MET A 1 14.52 -24.69 25.13
N GLN A 2 15.02 -23.52 24.78
CA GLN A 2 14.16 -22.38 24.48
C GLN A 2 13.51 -22.63 23.10
N LYS A 3 12.18 -22.68 23.07
CA LYS A 3 11.45 -22.78 21.79
C LYS A 3 11.43 -21.42 21.11
N THR A 4 11.77 -21.35 19.84
CA THR A 4 11.57 -20.16 19.01
C THR A 4 10.09 -19.79 18.98
N TRP A 5 9.80 -18.53 19.28
CA TRP A 5 8.44 -18.05 19.24
C TRP A 5 7.98 -17.81 17.79
N ASN A 6 6.78 -18.24 17.46
CA ASN A 6 6.12 -17.99 16.18
C ASN A 6 4.70 -17.46 16.42
N ALA A 7 4.29 -16.47 15.65
CA ALA A 7 2.94 -15.95 15.73
C ALA A 7 1.91 -17.01 15.29
N LYS A 8 0.81 -17.12 16.02
CA LYS A 8 -0.33 -17.94 15.64
C LYS A 8 -1.44 -17.06 15.06
N PRO A 9 -2.15 -17.48 14.00
CA PRO A 9 -3.15 -16.65 13.34
C PRO A 9 -4.25 -16.10 14.25
N GLY A 10 -4.61 -16.81 15.31
CA GLY A 10 -5.66 -16.39 16.27
C GLY A 10 -5.20 -15.44 17.38
N GLU A 11 -3.89 -15.25 17.56
CA GLU A 11 -3.33 -14.44 18.65
C GLU A 11 -2.87 -13.05 18.20
N ILE A 12 -3.06 -12.70 16.91
CA ILE A 12 -2.55 -11.47 16.33
C ILE A 12 -3.60 -10.37 16.43
N GLU A 13 -3.29 -9.32 17.17
CA GLU A 13 -4.08 -8.10 17.17
C GLU A 13 -3.75 -7.26 15.94
N ARG A 14 -4.77 -6.89 15.17
CA ARG A 14 -4.64 -6.02 14.00
C ARG A 14 -5.25 -4.67 14.30
N ARG A 15 -4.44 -3.62 14.11
CA ARG A 15 -4.85 -2.24 14.25
C ARG A 15 -5.22 -1.63 12.90
N TRP A 16 -5.94 -0.54 12.97
CA TRP A 16 -6.26 0.27 11.81
C TRP A 16 -5.49 1.57 11.85
N TYR A 17 -4.82 1.88 10.74
CA TYR A 17 -4.09 3.13 10.58
C TYR A 17 -4.63 3.93 9.41
N VAL A 18 -4.64 5.26 9.57
CA VAL A 18 -4.95 6.19 8.49
C VAL A 18 -3.69 6.95 8.11
N VAL A 19 -3.52 7.19 6.82
CA VAL A 19 -2.40 7.93 6.24
C VAL A 19 -2.95 8.94 5.26
N ASP A 20 -2.53 10.19 5.40
CA ASP A 20 -2.77 11.21 4.39
C ASP A 20 -1.64 11.20 3.35
N ALA A 21 -1.99 11.02 2.08
CA ALA A 21 -1.04 10.98 0.98
C ALA A 21 -0.74 12.36 0.37
N GLU A 22 -1.43 13.41 0.80
CA GLU A 22 -1.26 14.76 0.27
C GLU A 22 0.20 15.24 0.42
N GLY A 23 0.83 15.59 -0.71
CA GLY A 23 2.19 16.10 -0.75
C GLY A 23 3.30 15.08 -0.46
N LYS A 24 2.95 13.83 -0.13
CA LYS A 24 3.94 12.78 0.19
C LYS A 24 4.48 12.10 -1.05
N THR A 25 5.75 11.72 -1.01
CA THR A 25 6.42 11.03 -2.12
C THR A 25 5.90 9.61 -2.28
N LEU A 26 5.41 9.27 -3.47
CA LEU A 26 4.81 7.97 -3.78
C LEU A 26 5.64 6.77 -3.32
N GLY A 27 6.93 6.74 -3.67
CA GLY A 27 7.79 5.60 -3.37
C GLY A 27 8.06 5.42 -1.87
N ARG A 28 8.38 6.49 -1.17
CA ARG A 28 8.65 6.46 0.28
C ARG A 28 7.40 6.08 1.06
N LEU A 29 6.26 6.67 0.73
CA LEU A 29 4.99 6.33 1.35
C LEU A 29 4.62 4.86 1.10
N ALA A 30 4.77 4.37 -0.12
CA ALA A 30 4.49 2.98 -0.47
C ALA A 30 5.36 1.99 0.32
N THR A 31 6.63 2.31 0.61
CA THR A 31 7.51 1.48 1.43
C THR A 31 6.99 1.35 2.87
N GLN A 32 6.64 2.47 3.49
CA GLN A 32 6.10 2.48 4.86
C GLN A 32 4.80 1.71 4.98
N ILE A 33 3.91 1.88 3.99
CA ILE A 33 2.64 1.14 3.92
C ILE A 33 2.91 -0.37 3.77
N ALA A 34 3.83 -0.76 2.89
CA ALA A 34 4.18 -2.17 2.67
C ALA A 34 4.74 -2.82 3.93
N ASP A 35 5.60 -2.14 4.67
CA ASP A 35 6.16 -2.63 5.93
C ASP A 35 5.09 -2.78 7.02
N THR A 36 4.14 -1.86 7.10
CA THR A 36 2.99 -1.94 8.02
C THR A 36 2.06 -3.10 7.65
N LEU A 37 1.76 -3.30 6.36
CA LEU A 37 0.93 -4.41 5.89
C LEU A 37 1.55 -5.79 6.13
N ARG A 38 2.87 -5.89 6.05
CA ARG A 38 3.62 -7.11 6.38
C ARG A 38 3.78 -7.34 7.88
N GLY A 39 3.69 -6.28 8.68
CA GLY A 39 3.91 -6.32 10.12
C GLY A 39 5.38 -6.28 10.52
N LYS A 40 6.29 -5.81 9.66
CA LYS A 40 7.73 -5.70 9.98
C LYS A 40 8.01 -4.76 11.16
N THR A 41 7.14 -3.81 11.42
CA THR A 41 7.26 -2.87 12.55
C THR A 41 6.90 -3.49 13.90
N LYS A 42 6.31 -4.68 13.88
CA LYS A 42 5.91 -5.39 15.10
C LYS A 42 6.98 -6.38 15.55
N PRO A 43 7.24 -6.50 16.87
CA PRO A 43 8.14 -7.53 17.39
C PRO A 43 7.64 -8.95 17.13
N GLN A 44 6.34 -9.12 16.92
CA GLN A 44 5.67 -10.39 16.62
C GLN A 44 5.80 -10.82 15.15
N TYR A 45 6.56 -10.09 14.33
CA TYR A 45 6.71 -10.40 12.92
C TYR A 45 7.16 -11.84 12.68
N THR A 46 6.36 -12.57 11.89
CA THR A 46 6.66 -13.93 11.47
C THR A 46 6.46 -14.01 9.95
N PRO A 47 7.47 -14.42 9.16
CA PRO A 47 7.43 -14.33 7.70
C PRO A 47 6.30 -15.13 7.04
N HIS A 48 5.88 -16.26 7.60
CA HIS A 48 4.85 -17.12 7.04
C HIS A 48 3.42 -16.82 7.55
N VAL A 49 3.28 -15.90 8.48
CA VAL A 49 1.99 -15.49 9.06
C VAL A 49 1.72 -14.03 8.76
N ASP A 50 0.49 -13.68 8.46
CA ASP A 50 0.06 -12.29 8.28
C ASP A 50 -0.11 -11.57 9.62
N THR A 51 0.95 -10.92 10.08
CA THR A 51 1.00 -10.16 11.33
C THR A 51 0.73 -8.66 11.16
N GLY A 52 0.54 -8.20 9.91
CA GLY A 52 0.38 -6.80 9.58
C GLY A 52 -0.99 -6.20 9.95
N ASP A 53 -1.06 -4.88 9.87
CA ASP A 53 -2.22 -4.07 10.20
C ASP A 53 -2.99 -3.63 8.97
N PHE A 54 -4.19 -3.07 9.20
CA PHE A 54 -4.98 -2.42 8.15
C PHE A 54 -4.50 -0.99 7.94
N VAL A 55 -4.40 -0.57 6.69
CA VAL A 55 -4.01 0.78 6.32
C VAL A 55 -5.07 1.41 5.42
N VAL A 56 -5.55 2.56 5.83
CA VAL A 56 -6.45 3.42 5.06
C VAL A 56 -5.65 4.61 4.56
N VAL A 57 -5.64 4.84 3.26
CA VAL A 57 -4.97 6.00 2.66
C VAL A 57 -6.01 6.95 2.08
N VAL A 58 -5.89 8.21 2.41
CA VAL A 58 -6.74 9.30 1.88
C VAL A 58 -5.92 10.24 1.02
N ASN A 59 -6.60 11.07 0.22
CA ASN A 59 -5.99 12.05 -0.69
C ASN A 59 -4.99 11.45 -1.69
N ALA A 60 -5.25 10.25 -2.20
CA ALA A 60 -4.35 9.59 -3.15
C ALA A 60 -4.17 10.37 -4.47
N GLU A 61 -5.11 11.23 -4.83
CA GLU A 61 -5.02 12.11 -6.01
C GLU A 61 -3.92 13.18 -5.90
N LYS A 62 -3.58 13.58 -4.65
CA LYS A 62 -2.61 14.64 -4.36
C LYS A 62 -1.22 14.12 -4.04
N ILE A 63 -0.94 12.86 -4.35
CA ILE A 63 0.36 12.27 -4.10
C ILE A 63 1.44 12.92 -4.96
N ALA A 64 2.61 13.16 -4.37
CA ALA A 64 3.75 13.78 -5.06
C ALA A 64 4.66 12.72 -5.69
N VAL A 65 5.26 13.09 -6.81
CA VAL A 65 6.33 12.33 -7.46
C VAL A 65 7.47 13.27 -7.81
N THR A 66 8.70 12.77 -7.76
CA THR A 66 9.92 13.55 -8.03
C THR A 66 10.37 13.40 -9.48
N GLY A 67 11.09 14.40 -10.00
CA GLY A 67 11.63 14.40 -11.36
C GLY A 67 10.54 14.43 -12.43
N ASN A 68 10.84 13.89 -13.60
CA ASN A 68 9.90 13.87 -14.75
C ASN A 68 9.04 12.59 -14.81
N LYS A 69 8.80 11.94 -13.65
CA LYS A 69 8.06 10.66 -13.59
C LYS A 69 6.60 10.77 -14.06
N LEU A 70 6.02 11.95 -14.00
CA LEU A 70 4.64 12.16 -14.49
C LEU A 70 4.49 11.77 -15.96
N ASP A 71 5.50 12.05 -16.76
CA ASP A 71 5.49 11.78 -18.21
C ASP A 71 6.29 10.50 -18.55
N ASP A 72 7.39 10.23 -17.87
CA ASP A 72 8.31 9.13 -18.18
C ASP A 72 7.86 7.78 -17.62
N LYS A 73 7.14 7.77 -16.48
CA LYS A 73 6.67 6.51 -15.90
C LYS A 73 5.44 6.02 -16.64
N LEU A 74 5.55 4.83 -17.25
CA LEU A 74 4.50 4.20 -18.02
C LEU A 74 3.89 3.00 -17.26
N TYR A 75 2.56 2.91 -17.30
CA TYR A 75 1.79 1.76 -16.85
C TYR A 75 1.36 0.94 -18.04
N TYR A 76 1.78 -0.32 -18.09
CA TYR A 76 1.49 -1.23 -19.19
C TYR A 76 0.33 -2.15 -18.87
N ARG A 77 -0.49 -2.41 -19.89
CA ARG A 77 -1.55 -3.40 -19.90
C ARG A 77 -1.56 -4.15 -21.21
N HIS A 78 -1.69 -5.47 -21.15
CA HIS A 78 -1.82 -6.31 -22.33
C HIS A 78 -3.18 -7.00 -22.36
N SER A 79 -3.87 -6.99 -23.50
CA SER A 79 -5.20 -7.59 -23.67
C SER A 79 -5.16 -9.11 -23.84
N GLY A 80 -3.98 -9.71 -24.09
CA GLY A 80 -3.81 -11.12 -24.42
C GLY A 80 -3.84 -11.42 -25.91
N TYR A 81 -4.17 -10.44 -26.76
CA TYR A 81 -4.16 -10.58 -28.22
C TYR A 81 -2.87 -10.02 -28.84
N PRO A 82 -2.45 -10.51 -30.05
CA PRO A 82 -1.31 -9.93 -30.74
C PRO A 82 -1.48 -8.41 -30.94
N GLY A 83 -0.43 -7.62 -30.63
CA GLY A 83 -0.49 -6.16 -30.70
C GLY A 83 -1.34 -5.49 -29.60
N GLY A 84 -1.75 -6.23 -28.58
CA GLY A 84 -2.62 -5.75 -27.50
C GLY A 84 -1.92 -5.00 -26.37
N LEU A 85 -0.62 -4.66 -26.48
CA LEU A 85 0.09 -3.88 -25.48
C LEU A 85 -0.36 -2.43 -25.53
N ARG A 86 -0.80 -1.92 -24.38
CA ARG A 86 -1.16 -0.51 -24.19
C ARG A 86 -0.34 0.07 -23.05
N SER A 87 0.11 1.31 -23.22
CA SER A 87 0.81 2.06 -22.20
C SER A 87 0.05 3.33 -21.84
N ARG A 88 0.23 3.79 -20.61
CA ARG A 88 -0.36 5.03 -20.11
C ARG A 88 0.66 5.72 -19.21
N PRO A 89 0.94 7.03 -19.40
CA PRO A 89 1.80 7.77 -18.50
C PRO A 89 1.17 7.94 -17.10
N LEU A 90 2.02 8.19 -16.12
CA LEU A 90 1.56 8.36 -14.72
C LEU A 90 0.54 9.49 -14.58
N ARG A 91 0.72 10.59 -15.30
CA ARG A 91 -0.21 11.73 -15.31
C ARG A 91 -1.65 11.28 -15.61
N ASP A 92 -1.85 10.59 -16.72
CA ASP A 92 -3.17 10.08 -17.12
C ASP A 92 -3.71 9.03 -16.13
N GLN A 93 -2.81 8.25 -15.53
CA GLN A 93 -3.21 7.25 -14.54
C GLN A 93 -3.69 7.89 -13.24
N LEU A 94 -3.07 8.99 -12.80
CA LEU A 94 -3.50 9.77 -11.64
C LEU A 94 -4.87 10.44 -11.85
N GLU A 95 -5.11 10.98 -13.04
CA GLU A 95 -6.40 11.59 -13.36
C GLU A 95 -7.54 10.58 -13.41
N ARG A 96 -7.29 9.41 -14.01
CA ARG A 96 -8.35 8.40 -14.20
C ARG A 96 -8.58 7.53 -12.98
N ARG A 97 -7.50 7.07 -12.35
CA ARG A 97 -7.53 6.10 -11.24
C ARG A 97 -6.39 6.34 -10.26
N PRO A 98 -6.44 7.40 -9.45
CA PRO A 98 -5.37 7.73 -8.51
C PRO A 98 -5.12 6.63 -7.48
N THR A 99 -6.18 5.93 -7.05
CA THR A 99 -6.08 4.83 -6.08
C THR A 99 -5.22 3.66 -6.58
N GLU A 100 -5.24 3.37 -7.88
CA GLU A 100 -4.44 2.29 -8.46
C GLU A 100 -2.95 2.59 -8.47
N VAL A 101 -2.56 3.86 -8.58
CA VAL A 101 -1.15 4.27 -8.60
C VAL A 101 -0.45 3.83 -7.33
N LEU A 102 -1.01 4.19 -6.18
CA LEU A 102 -0.46 3.80 -4.88
C LEU A 102 -0.58 2.29 -4.65
N ARG A 103 -1.72 1.70 -4.99
CA ARG A 103 -1.94 0.25 -4.84
C ARG A 103 -0.93 -0.57 -5.64
N LYS A 104 -0.62 -0.18 -6.88
CA LYS A 104 0.41 -0.83 -7.70
C LYS A 104 1.82 -0.65 -7.14
N ALA A 105 2.15 0.53 -6.61
CA ALA A 105 3.43 0.79 -5.97
C ALA A 105 3.62 -0.11 -4.74
N VAL A 106 2.63 -0.21 -3.85
CA VAL A 106 2.66 -1.08 -2.68
C VAL A 106 2.72 -2.56 -3.10
N LYS A 107 1.93 -2.98 -4.08
CA LYS A 107 1.96 -4.35 -4.59
C LYS A 107 3.34 -4.76 -5.10
N GLY A 108 4.05 -3.85 -5.77
CA GLY A 108 5.41 -4.09 -6.26
C GLY A 108 6.44 -4.24 -5.13
N MET A 109 6.18 -3.69 -3.95
CA MET A 109 7.03 -3.77 -2.76
C MET A 109 6.69 -4.95 -1.83
N LEU A 110 5.57 -5.60 -2.04
CA LEU A 110 5.18 -6.82 -1.33
C LEU A 110 5.75 -8.07 -2.03
N PRO A 111 5.96 -9.18 -1.32
CA PRO A 111 6.37 -10.45 -1.93
C PRO A 111 5.37 -10.92 -3.00
N ARG A 112 5.84 -11.73 -3.94
CA ARG A 112 4.99 -12.30 -5.00
C ARG A 112 4.46 -13.68 -4.60
N ASN A 113 3.61 -13.73 -3.58
CA ASN A 113 3.04 -14.98 -3.07
C ASN A 113 1.57 -14.82 -2.64
N ARG A 114 0.97 -15.91 -2.18
CA ARG A 114 -0.43 -15.91 -1.72
C ARG A 114 -0.62 -15.04 -0.47
N LEU A 115 0.34 -15.05 0.44
CA LEU A 115 0.30 -14.25 1.67
C LEU A 115 0.27 -12.75 1.36
N ALA A 116 1.06 -12.28 0.39
CA ALA A 116 1.07 -10.89 -0.02
C ALA A 116 -0.26 -10.43 -0.62
N ARG A 117 -0.99 -11.33 -1.29
CA ARG A 117 -2.35 -11.00 -1.78
C ARG A 117 -3.32 -10.73 -0.62
N GLN A 118 -3.24 -11.51 0.45
CA GLN A 118 -4.01 -11.27 1.67
C GLN A 118 -3.61 -9.97 2.35
N GLN A 119 -2.32 -9.68 2.43
CA GLN A 119 -1.78 -8.44 2.98
C GLN A 119 -2.26 -7.22 2.19
N LEU A 120 -2.24 -7.28 0.85
CA LEU A 120 -2.69 -6.21 -0.02
C LEU A 120 -4.20 -5.91 0.13
N ASN A 121 -5.02 -6.89 0.49
CA ASN A 121 -6.45 -6.69 0.73
C ASN A 121 -6.73 -5.83 1.97
N LYS A 122 -5.78 -5.72 2.89
CA LYS A 122 -5.86 -4.83 4.06
C LYS A 122 -5.57 -3.37 3.73
N LEU A 123 -5.08 -3.07 2.52
CA LEU A 123 -4.88 -1.71 2.03
C LEU A 123 -6.18 -1.18 1.43
N LYS A 124 -6.67 -0.08 1.99
CA LYS A 124 -7.83 0.67 1.50
C LYS A 124 -7.36 2.04 1.05
N VAL A 125 -7.54 2.36 -0.22
CA VAL A 125 -7.07 3.63 -0.80
C VAL A 125 -8.26 4.42 -1.32
N TYR A 126 -8.32 5.69 -0.95
CA TYR A 126 -9.36 6.65 -1.34
C TYR A 126 -8.72 7.86 -2.01
N ALA A 127 -9.35 8.34 -3.09
CA ALA A 127 -8.87 9.49 -3.85
C ALA A 127 -8.96 10.79 -3.04
N GLY A 128 -10.11 11.01 -2.40
CA GLY A 128 -10.39 12.20 -1.60
C GLY A 128 -10.08 12.06 -0.10
N PRO A 129 -10.46 13.08 0.70
CA PRO A 129 -10.16 13.11 2.14
C PRO A 129 -11.06 12.19 2.98
N ASN A 130 -12.19 11.76 2.45
CA ASN A 130 -13.19 11.01 3.20
C ASN A 130 -13.00 9.50 3.05
N HIS A 131 -13.21 8.78 4.15
CA HIS A 131 -13.21 7.30 4.16
C HIS A 131 -14.37 6.77 5.00
N PRO A 132 -14.93 5.59 4.69
CA PRO A 132 -16.06 5.01 5.42
C PRO A 132 -15.67 4.26 6.71
N HIS A 133 -14.39 4.27 7.11
CA HIS A 133 -13.85 3.47 8.20
C HIS A 133 -13.82 4.17 9.56
N THR A 134 -14.79 5.04 9.84
CA THR A 134 -14.90 5.75 11.13
C THR A 134 -15.19 4.80 12.30
N ALA A 135 -15.97 3.74 12.06
CA ALA A 135 -16.30 2.75 13.08
C ALA A 135 -15.08 1.96 13.59
N GLN A 136 -14.02 1.83 12.77
CA GLN A 136 -12.78 1.15 13.13
C GLN A 136 -11.81 2.05 13.92
N ASN A 137 -12.13 3.34 14.11
CA ASN A 137 -11.28 4.33 14.78
C ASN A 137 -9.80 4.25 14.36
N PRO A 138 -9.47 4.48 13.08
CA PRO A 138 -8.10 4.35 12.62
C PRO A 138 -7.20 5.40 13.26
N GLU A 139 -6.03 4.97 13.75
CA GLU A 139 -4.99 5.84 14.31
C GLU A 139 -4.10 6.41 13.20
N LEU A 140 -3.49 7.56 13.43
CA LEU A 140 -2.49 8.09 12.49
C LEU A 140 -1.26 7.17 12.47
N LEU A 141 -0.83 6.79 11.28
CA LEU A 141 0.40 6.01 11.11
C LEU A 141 1.61 6.90 11.39
N ARG A 142 2.36 6.57 12.43
CA ARG A 142 3.58 7.30 12.80
C ARG A 142 4.70 7.08 11.78
N GLY A 143 5.56 8.07 11.60
CA GLY A 143 6.71 7.98 10.69
C GLY A 143 6.40 8.30 9.22
N THR A 144 5.18 8.74 8.90
CA THR A 144 4.84 9.18 7.55
C THR A 144 5.09 10.67 7.33
N GLU A 145 5.58 11.38 8.35
CA GLU A 145 5.83 12.83 8.29
C GLU A 145 6.98 13.17 7.31
N ASP A 146 7.96 12.27 7.16
CA ASP A 146 9.12 12.44 6.29
C ASP A 146 8.99 11.75 4.90
N ALA A 147 7.83 11.28 4.58
CA ALA A 147 7.59 10.52 3.34
C ALA A 147 7.45 11.40 2.09
#